data_fdabaa6e22955671bfe144c044594966
#
_entry.id   fdabaa6e22955671bfe144c044594966
#
_cell.length_a   1.000
_cell.length_b   1.000
_cell.length_c   1.000
_cell.angle_alpha   90.00
_cell.angle_beta   90.00
_cell.angle_gamma   90.00
#
_symmetry.space_group_name_H-M   'P 1'
#
loop_
_entity.id
_entity.type
_entity.pdbx_description
1 polymer ?
#
loop_
_entity_poly.entity_id
_entity_poly.type
_entity_poly.pdbx_seq_one_letter_code
_entity_poly.pdbx_strand_id
1 'polypeptide(L)'
;MQQRQTTTKSDIKEAFIQLLATRSLEDITISQLTKKAGVNRSTFYLHYLDKQDFLEQLKEETLTTVRMILRKETFHPKEALESIMSHFQENSAFFVEIAKNPSFRFADNIRSFILGMIESTPRSRPVIVAAYQMPERYAITMYVSGLTGLIVDWIINGTQESPQQLTKIILDSPGMEWFKG
;
A
#
# COMPACT_ATOMS: atom_id res chain seq x y z
N MET A 1 11.19 -21.05 -19.19
CA MET A 1 10.12 -20.14 -19.65
C MET A 1 9.65 -19.15 -18.57
N GLN A 2 9.68 -19.49 -17.30
CA GLN A 2 9.22 -18.65 -16.17
C GLN A 2 10.00 -17.33 -15.96
N GLN A 3 11.31 -17.33 -16.18
CA GLN A 3 12.19 -16.18 -15.93
C GLN A 3 11.95 -14.99 -16.89
N ARG A 4 11.49 -15.25 -18.12
CA ARG A 4 11.18 -14.21 -19.13
C ARG A 4 9.83 -13.53 -18.90
N GLN A 5 8.89 -14.21 -18.22
CA GLN A 5 7.58 -13.64 -17.86
C GLN A 5 7.67 -12.69 -16.67
N THR A 6 8.58 -12.97 -15.72
CA THR A 6 8.79 -12.14 -14.52
C THR A 6 9.46 -10.81 -14.88
N THR A 7 10.43 -10.81 -15.80
CA THR A 7 11.05 -9.59 -16.33
C THR A 7 10.02 -8.70 -17.04
N THR A 8 9.16 -9.27 -17.88
CA THR A 8 8.15 -8.49 -18.63
C THR A 8 7.18 -7.74 -17.73
N LYS A 9 6.66 -8.37 -16.67
CA LYS A 9 5.76 -7.69 -15.71
C LYS A 9 6.49 -6.55 -14.98
N SER A 10 7.73 -6.78 -14.56
CA SER A 10 8.58 -5.77 -13.93
C SER A 10 8.85 -4.60 -14.89
N ASP A 11 9.20 -4.89 -16.15
CA ASP A 11 9.48 -3.86 -17.16
C ASP A 11 8.24 -2.99 -17.43
N ILE A 12 7.05 -3.59 -17.49
CA ILE A 12 5.78 -2.87 -17.66
C ILE A 12 5.49 -1.99 -16.43
N LYS A 13 5.71 -2.50 -15.21
CA LYS A 13 5.52 -1.74 -13.96
C LYS A 13 6.47 -0.55 -13.90
N GLU A 14 7.74 -0.74 -14.19
CA GLU A 14 8.73 0.34 -14.21
C GLU A 14 8.39 1.42 -15.25
N ALA A 15 8.02 1.01 -16.46
CA ALA A 15 7.57 1.92 -17.50
C ALA A 15 6.34 2.73 -17.07
N PHE A 16 5.41 2.11 -16.34
CA PHE A 16 4.24 2.76 -15.80
C PHE A 16 4.60 3.84 -14.78
N ILE A 17 5.48 3.55 -13.82
CA ILE A 17 5.97 4.51 -12.83
C ILE A 17 6.60 5.73 -13.52
N GLN A 18 7.47 5.48 -14.53
CA GLN A 18 8.13 6.55 -15.27
C GLN A 18 7.15 7.41 -16.09
N LEU A 19 6.05 6.84 -16.57
CA LEU A 19 5.01 7.60 -17.27
C LEU A 19 4.15 8.40 -16.29
N LEU A 20 3.81 7.85 -15.13
CA LEU A 20 3.04 8.54 -14.08
C LEU A 20 3.76 9.78 -13.56
N ALA A 21 5.09 9.77 -13.50
CA ALA A 21 5.87 10.95 -13.07
C ALA A 21 5.69 12.18 -13.97
N THR A 22 5.19 12.00 -15.20
CA THR A 22 5.07 13.08 -16.20
C THR A 22 3.69 13.22 -16.84
N ARG A 23 2.75 12.32 -16.51
CA ARG A 23 1.41 12.25 -17.14
C ARG A 23 0.34 11.86 -16.13
N SER A 24 -0.89 12.26 -16.41
CA SER A 24 -2.03 11.73 -15.67
C SER A 24 -2.25 10.25 -15.99
N LEU A 25 -2.86 9.51 -15.06
CA LEU A 25 -3.22 8.11 -15.29
C LEU A 25 -4.09 7.93 -16.54
N GLU A 26 -5.03 8.85 -16.73
CA GLU A 26 -5.99 8.84 -17.83
C GLU A 26 -5.28 8.89 -19.19
N ASP A 27 -4.22 9.69 -19.28
CA ASP A 27 -3.45 9.93 -20.51
C ASP A 27 -2.48 8.79 -20.85
N ILE A 28 -2.20 7.87 -19.92
CA ILE A 28 -1.33 6.73 -20.16
C ILE A 28 -2.10 5.66 -20.92
N THR A 29 -1.70 5.43 -22.18
CA THR A 29 -2.26 4.36 -23.03
C THR A 29 -1.39 3.10 -22.99
N ILE A 30 -1.99 1.93 -23.27
CA ILE A 30 -1.27 0.67 -23.40
C ILE A 30 -0.14 0.78 -24.44
N SER A 31 -0.37 1.52 -25.53
CA SER A 31 0.64 1.73 -26.56
C SER A 31 1.88 2.48 -26.07
N GLN A 32 1.68 3.52 -25.26
CA GLN A 32 2.78 4.26 -24.64
C GLN A 32 3.50 3.40 -23.61
N LEU A 33 2.74 2.66 -22.79
CA LEU A 33 3.26 1.78 -21.77
C LEU A 33 4.15 0.68 -22.37
N THR A 34 3.66 -0.02 -23.38
CA THR A 34 4.40 -1.10 -24.03
C THR A 34 5.62 -0.61 -24.80
N LYS A 35 5.52 0.57 -25.46
CA LYS A 35 6.66 1.23 -26.11
C LYS A 35 7.73 1.59 -25.10
N LYS A 36 7.34 2.16 -23.96
CA LYS A 36 8.27 2.56 -22.88
C LYS A 36 8.91 1.35 -22.21
N ALA A 37 8.17 0.26 -22.03
CA ALA A 37 8.65 -1.01 -21.48
C ALA A 37 9.50 -1.83 -22.47
N GLY A 38 9.60 -1.43 -23.73
CA GLY A 38 10.32 -2.19 -24.75
C GLY A 38 9.68 -3.52 -25.13
N VAL A 39 8.35 -3.66 -24.95
CA VAL A 39 7.59 -4.88 -25.25
C VAL A 39 6.52 -4.64 -26.31
N ASN A 40 6.06 -5.70 -26.97
CA ASN A 40 4.95 -5.62 -27.92
C ASN A 40 3.60 -5.55 -27.20
N ARG A 41 2.58 -4.94 -27.84
CA ARG A 41 1.21 -4.91 -27.30
C ARG A 41 0.64 -6.31 -27.05
N SER A 42 0.95 -7.27 -27.94
CA SER A 42 0.56 -8.67 -27.73
C SER A 42 1.14 -9.25 -26.43
N THR A 43 2.36 -8.89 -26.09
CA THR A 43 3.01 -9.30 -24.83
C THR A 43 2.28 -8.72 -23.60
N PHE A 44 1.81 -7.47 -23.66
CA PHE A 44 0.96 -6.90 -22.61
C PHE A 44 -0.31 -7.72 -22.41
N TYR A 45 -1.02 -8.04 -23.50
CA TYR A 45 -2.27 -8.79 -23.46
C TYR A 45 -2.12 -10.27 -23.09
N LEU A 46 -0.89 -10.81 -23.03
CA LEU A 46 -0.62 -12.12 -22.42
C LEU A 46 -0.71 -12.07 -20.88
N HIS A 47 -0.58 -10.88 -20.28
CA HIS A 47 -0.54 -10.70 -18.83
C HIS A 47 -1.75 -9.96 -18.27
N TYR A 48 -2.35 -9.07 -19.06
CA TYR A 48 -3.41 -8.16 -18.63
C TYR A 48 -4.48 -8.03 -19.72
N LEU A 49 -5.73 -8.06 -19.31
CA LEU A 49 -6.88 -7.90 -20.25
C LEU A 49 -6.93 -6.48 -20.82
N ASP A 50 -6.71 -5.50 -19.96
CA ASP A 50 -6.70 -4.07 -20.28
C ASP A 50 -5.90 -3.26 -19.23
N LYS A 51 -5.96 -1.94 -19.32
CA LYS A 51 -5.29 -1.06 -18.37
C LYS A 51 -5.89 -1.17 -16.96
N GLN A 52 -7.19 -1.36 -16.82
CA GLN A 52 -7.86 -1.49 -15.54
C GLN A 52 -7.44 -2.78 -14.83
N ASP A 53 -7.42 -3.90 -15.55
CA ASP A 53 -6.91 -5.18 -15.02
C ASP A 53 -5.44 -5.09 -14.58
N PHE A 54 -4.60 -4.40 -15.35
CA PHE A 54 -3.21 -4.12 -14.97
C PHE A 54 -3.12 -3.36 -13.63
N LEU A 55 -3.93 -2.31 -13.45
CA LEU A 55 -3.95 -1.51 -12.22
C LEU A 55 -4.46 -2.31 -11.02
N GLU A 56 -5.49 -3.11 -11.21
CA GLU A 56 -6.04 -3.97 -10.16
C GLU A 56 -5.04 -5.04 -9.74
N GLN A 57 -4.32 -5.65 -10.69
CA GLN A 57 -3.25 -6.60 -10.35
C GLN A 57 -2.12 -5.95 -9.56
N LEU A 58 -1.70 -4.72 -9.89
CA LEU A 58 -0.69 -3.99 -9.11
C LEU A 58 -1.15 -3.72 -7.67
N LYS A 59 -2.40 -3.36 -7.49
CA LYS A 59 -3.01 -3.17 -6.17
C LYS A 59 -3.02 -4.48 -5.39
N GLU A 60 -3.47 -5.57 -5.99
CA GLU A 60 -3.52 -6.88 -5.33
C GLU A 60 -2.14 -7.45 -5.01
N GLU A 61 -1.13 -7.21 -5.83
CA GLU A 61 0.26 -7.56 -5.51
C GLU A 61 0.73 -6.89 -4.21
N THR A 62 0.45 -5.59 -4.06
CA THR A 62 0.78 -4.84 -2.84
C THR A 62 0.03 -5.38 -1.62
N LEU A 63 -1.29 -5.54 -1.73
CA LEU A 63 -2.11 -6.07 -0.64
C LEU A 63 -1.70 -7.48 -0.24
N THR A 64 -1.35 -8.32 -1.21
CA THR A 64 -0.87 -9.67 -0.98
C THR A 64 0.46 -9.67 -0.22
N THR A 65 1.39 -8.79 -0.60
CA THR A 65 2.67 -8.63 0.12
C THR A 65 2.44 -8.25 1.58
N VAL A 66 1.59 -7.25 1.84
CA VAL A 66 1.24 -6.83 3.21
C VAL A 66 0.57 -7.97 3.98
N ARG A 67 -0.39 -8.68 3.37
CA ARG A 67 -1.05 -9.83 4.02
C ARG A 67 -0.07 -10.96 4.34
N MET A 68 0.89 -11.25 3.46
CA MET A 68 1.92 -12.27 3.72
C MET A 68 2.81 -11.88 4.89
N ILE A 69 3.20 -10.62 5.02
CA ILE A 69 3.99 -10.13 6.17
C ILE A 69 3.22 -10.34 7.47
N LEU A 70 1.92 -10.03 7.49
CA LEU A 70 1.07 -10.12 8.68
C LEU A 70 0.67 -11.57 9.05
N ARG A 71 0.79 -12.54 8.13
CA ARG A 71 0.40 -13.95 8.34
C ARG A 71 1.56 -14.86 8.72
N LYS A 72 2.76 -14.34 8.97
CA LYS A 72 3.89 -15.17 9.41
C LYS A 72 3.53 -15.89 10.71
N GLU A 73 3.92 -17.16 10.83
CA GLU A 73 3.63 -18.03 12.01
C GLU A 73 4.19 -17.43 13.32
N THR A 74 5.34 -16.76 13.24
CA THR A 74 5.91 -15.96 14.33
C THR A 74 5.58 -14.50 14.08
N PHE A 75 4.40 -14.07 14.52
CA PHE A 75 3.97 -12.68 14.37
C PHE A 75 4.63 -11.79 15.43
N HIS A 76 5.56 -10.97 14.99
CA HIS A 76 6.14 -9.89 15.81
C HIS A 76 5.65 -8.55 15.27
N PRO A 77 4.76 -7.86 15.99
CA PRO A 77 4.10 -6.64 15.49
C PRO A 77 5.06 -5.58 14.97
N LYS A 78 6.14 -5.33 15.71
CA LYS A 78 7.16 -4.36 15.33
C LYS A 78 7.84 -4.74 14.02
N GLU A 79 8.31 -6.00 13.91
CA GLU A 79 9.01 -6.49 12.71
C GLU A 79 8.06 -6.52 11.48
N ALA A 80 6.79 -6.85 11.70
CA ALA A 80 5.79 -6.83 10.64
C ALA A 80 5.57 -5.41 10.10
N LEU A 81 5.40 -4.41 10.97
CA LEU A 81 5.26 -3.01 10.56
C LEU A 81 6.54 -2.50 9.90
N GLU A 82 7.72 -2.78 10.44
CA GLU A 82 8.99 -2.40 9.82
C GLU A 82 9.11 -2.99 8.41
N SER A 83 8.73 -4.25 8.22
CA SER A 83 8.75 -4.90 6.90
C SER A 83 7.77 -4.26 5.92
N ILE A 84 6.56 -3.87 6.38
CA ILE A 84 5.58 -3.17 5.55
C ILE A 84 6.10 -1.78 5.17
N MET A 85 6.63 -1.02 6.12
CA MET A 85 7.18 0.32 5.85
C MET A 85 8.41 0.23 4.94
N SER A 86 9.27 -0.77 5.11
CA SER A 86 10.39 -1.02 4.20
C SER A 86 9.93 -1.30 2.78
N HIS A 87 8.88 -2.12 2.61
CA HIS A 87 8.29 -2.38 1.30
C HIS A 87 7.77 -1.10 0.62
N PHE A 88 7.14 -0.20 1.37
CA PHE A 88 6.72 1.10 0.83
C PHE A 88 7.92 1.99 0.48
N GLN A 89 8.95 2.04 1.31
CA GLN A 89 10.14 2.86 1.07
C GLN A 89 10.94 2.36 -0.14
N GLU A 90 11.15 1.04 -0.27
CA GLU A 90 11.85 0.42 -1.40
C GLU A 90 11.16 0.67 -2.75
N ASN A 91 9.83 0.85 -2.72
CA ASN A 91 9.01 1.15 -3.88
C ASN A 91 8.46 2.59 -3.86
N SER A 92 9.13 3.52 -3.17
CA SER A 92 8.61 4.86 -2.88
C SER A 92 8.20 5.64 -4.12
N ALA A 93 8.97 5.61 -5.20
CA ALA A 93 8.63 6.28 -6.45
C ALA A 93 7.24 5.84 -6.98
N PHE A 94 6.94 4.55 -6.92
CA PHE A 94 5.64 4.02 -7.30
C PHE A 94 4.52 4.48 -6.37
N PHE A 95 4.73 4.37 -5.05
CA PHE A 95 3.69 4.70 -4.07
C PHE A 95 3.42 6.21 -3.99
N VAL A 96 4.44 7.05 -4.17
CA VAL A 96 4.26 8.51 -4.25
C VAL A 96 3.34 8.87 -5.42
N GLU A 97 3.56 8.32 -6.60
CA GLU A 97 2.73 8.62 -7.78
C GLU A 97 1.31 8.09 -7.64
N ILE A 98 1.15 6.90 -7.07
CA ILE A 98 -0.18 6.33 -6.76
C ILE A 98 -0.90 7.16 -5.69
N ALA A 99 -0.21 7.55 -4.62
CA ALA A 99 -0.83 8.30 -3.51
C ALA A 99 -1.28 9.71 -3.95
N LYS A 100 -0.55 10.35 -4.87
CA LYS A 100 -0.90 11.66 -5.45
C LYS A 100 -2.04 11.59 -6.46
N ASN A 101 -2.32 10.44 -7.05
CA ASN A 101 -3.34 10.30 -8.08
C ASN A 101 -4.69 9.86 -7.49
N PRO A 102 -5.74 10.73 -7.54
CA PRO A 102 -7.06 10.44 -6.95
C PRO A 102 -7.73 9.19 -7.48
N SER A 103 -7.46 8.79 -8.73
CA SER A 103 -8.09 7.62 -9.38
C SER A 103 -7.73 6.30 -8.67
N PHE A 104 -6.58 6.24 -7.99
CA PHE A 104 -6.19 5.04 -7.24
C PHE A 104 -6.85 4.91 -5.88
N ARG A 105 -7.47 5.99 -5.35
CA ARG A 105 -8.09 6.00 -4.02
C ARG A 105 -7.17 5.38 -2.96
N PHE A 106 -5.89 5.73 -2.99
CA PHE A 106 -4.86 5.08 -2.19
C PHE A 106 -5.15 5.16 -0.69
N ALA A 107 -5.54 6.34 -0.20
CA ALA A 107 -5.92 6.53 1.20
C ALA A 107 -7.13 5.67 1.60
N ASP A 108 -8.14 5.51 0.72
CA ASP A 108 -9.29 4.66 0.98
C ASP A 108 -8.91 3.18 1.07
N ASN A 109 -7.95 2.74 0.25
CA ASN A 109 -7.45 1.36 0.30
C ASN A 109 -6.72 1.09 1.63
N ILE A 110 -5.85 2.00 2.09
CA ILE A 110 -5.20 1.90 3.40
C ILE A 110 -6.25 1.91 4.52
N ARG A 111 -7.20 2.83 4.48
CA ARG A 111 -8.30 2.93 5.45
C ARG A 111 -9.08 1.61 5.54
N SER A 112 -9.48 1.06 4.41
CA SER A 112 -10.24 -0.20 4.35
C SER A 112 -9.43 -1.38 4.88
N PHE A 113 -8.12 -1.40 4.62
CA PHE A 113 -7.22 -2.41 5.14
C PHE A 113 -7.12 -2.35 6.68
N ILE A 114 -6.92 -1.16 7.26
CA ILE A 114 -6.87 -0.96 8.72
C ILE A 114 -8.20 -1.38 9.36
N LEU A 115 -9.34 -0.98 8.78
CA LEU A 115 -10.67 -1.38 9.26
C LEU A 115 -10.84 -2.91 9.24
N GLY A 116 -10.43 -3.58 8.18
CA GLY A 116 -10.48 -5.04 8.09
C GLY A 116 -9.63 -5.73 9.16
N MET A 117 -8.47 -5.18 9.51
CA MET A 117 -7.66 -5.68 10.62
C MET A 117 -8.37 -5.52 11.97
N ILE A 118 -8.99 -4.36 12.22
CA ILE A 118 -9.76 -4.11 13.43
C ILE A 118 -10.94 -5.10 13.54
N GLU A 119 -11.66 -5.32 12.46
CA GLU A 119 -12.80 -6.24 12.42
C GLU A 119 -12.41 -7.70 12.63
N SER A 120 -11.25 -8.10 12.14
CA SER A 120 -10.74 -9.46 12.30
C SER A 120 -10.12 -9.74 13.69
N THR A 121 -9.95 -8.72 14.53
CA THR A 121 -9.30 -8.83 15.84
C THR A 121 -10.26 -8.39 16.95
N PRO A 122 -10.94 -9.33 17.66
CA PRO A 122 -12.00 -9.00 18.63
C PRO A 122 -11.60 -8.03 19.75
N ARG A 123 -10.34 -8.04 20.18
CA ARG A 123 -9.84 -7.17 21.25
C ARG A 123 -9.50 -5.74 20.80
N SER A 124 -9.46 -5.46 19.49
CA SER A 124 -9.03 -4.17 18.96
C SER A 124 -9.95 -3.01 19.36
N ARG A 125 -11.26 -3.19 19.14
CA ARG A 125 -12.25 -2.14 19.41
C ARG A 125 -12.28 -1.67 20.86
N PRO A 126 -12.37 -2.57 21.89
CA PRO A 126 -12.32 -2.13 23.28
C PRO A 126 -11.05 -1.37 23.65
N VAL A 127 -9.89 -1.78 23.14
CA VAL A 127 -8.60 -1.11 23.40
C VAL A 127 -8.58 0.29 22.78
N ILE A 128 -9.01 0.42 21.53
CA ILE A 128 -9.08 1.72 20.85
C ILE A 128 -10.04 2.65 21.59
N VAL A 129 -11.24 2.17 21.96
CA VAL A 129 -12.23 2.98 22.69
C VAL A 129 -11.67 3.46 24.05
N ALA A 130 -11.00 2.58 24.77
CA ALA A 130 -10.37 2.93 26.05
C ALA A 130 -9.27 3.99 25.89
N ALA A 131 -8.44 3.88 24.85
CA ALA A 131 -7.36 4.84 24.58
C ALA A 131 -7.88 6.25 24.20
N TYR A 132 -8.95 6.32 23.42
CA TYR A 132 -9.51 7.60 22.98
C TYR A 132 -10.56 8.21 23.93
N GLN A 133 -11.09 7.43 24.89
CA GLN A 133 -12.07 7.86 25.90
C GLN A 133 -13.31 8.59 25.30
N MET A 134 -13.79 8.10 24.17
CA MET A 134 -14.94 8.67 23.46
C MET A 134 -15.86 7.56 22.91
N PRO A 135 -17.08 7.87 22.46
CA PRO A 135 -17.97 6.87 21.87
C PRO A 135 -17.30 6.11 20.72
N GLU A 136 -17.51 4.78 20.65
CA GLU A 136 -16.82 3.85 19.75
C GLU A 136 -16.71 4.36 18.31
N ARG A 137 -17.82 4.88 17.75
CA ARG A 137 -17.84 5.42 16.40
C ARG A 137 -16.73 6.44 16.15
N TYR A 138 -16.56 7.38 17.09
CA TYR A 138 -15.58 8.45 16.97
C TYR A 138 -14.16 7.95 17.26
N ALA A 139 -13.99 7.07 18.25
CA ALA A 139 -12.72 6.45 18.57
C ALA A 139 -12.13 5.71 17.36
N ILE A 140 -12.94 4.84 16.73
CA ILE A 140 -12.54 4.11 15.52
C ILE A 140 -12.24 5.08 14.36
N THR A 141 -13.07 6.12 14.18
CA THR A 141 -12.84 7.12 13.12
C THR A 141 -11.52 7.86 13.32
N MET A 142 -11.23 8.33 14.54
CA MET A 142 -9.97 9.03 14.87
C MET A 142 -8.76 8.12 14.66
N TYR A 143 -8.82 6.90 15.20
CA TYR A 143 -7.75 5.91 15.07
C TYR A 143 -7.42 5.61 13.60
N VAL A 144 -8.43 5.22 12.82
CA VAL A 144 -8.25 4.84 11.41
C VAL A 144 -7.80 6.03 10.57
N SER A 145 -8.39 7.21 10.78
CA SER A 145 -8.01 8.41 10.03
C SER A 145 -6.61 8.90 10.39
N GLY A 146 -6.22 8.83 11.66
CA GLY A 146 -4.89 9.18 12.11
C GLY A 146 -3.82 8.29 11.49
N LEU A 147 -3.98 6.97 11.57
CA LEU A 147 -3.02 6.03 10.95
C LEU A 147 -2.98 6.16 9.43
N THR A 148 -4.15 6.29 8.79
CA THR A 148 -4.21 6.48 7.34
C THR A 148 -3.48 7.75 6.93
N GLY A 149 -3.78 8.88 7.60
CA GLY A 149 -3.15 10.17 7.32
C GLY A 149 -1.64 10.12 7.50
N LEU A 150 -1.17 9.53 8.61
CA LEU A 150 0.26 9.40 8.91
C LEU A 150 1.01 8.59 7.83
N ILE A 151 0.48 7.45 7.42
CA ILE A 151 1.11 6.60 6.39
C ILE A 151 1.12 7.30 5.03
N VAL A 152 -0.01 7.90 4.65
CA VAL A 152 -0.13 8.61 3.36
C VAL A 152 0.78 9.83 3.31
N ASP A 153 0.83 10.63 4.38
CA ASP A 153 1.69 11.80 4.50
C ASP A 153 3.17 11.43 4.37
N TRP A 154 3.60 10.38 5.09
CA TRP A 154 4.96 9.87 5.01
C TRP A 154 5.34 9.43 3.59
N ILE A 155 4.45 8.74 2.87
CA ILE A 155 4.68 8.33 1.49
C ILE A 155 4.77 9.54 0.56
N ILE A 156 3.81 10.47 0.63
CA ILE A 156 3.74 11.64 -0.28
C ILE A 156 4.96 12.57 -0.09
N ASN A 157 5.46 12.68 1.13
CA ASN A 157 6.62 13.50 1.47
C ASN A 157 7.97 12.76 1.26
N GLY A 158 7.96 11.62 0.58
CA GLY A 158 9.18 10.94 0.15
C GLY A 158 9.84 10.08 1.21
N THR A 159 9.07 9.53 2.14
CA THR A 159 9.54 8.55 3.15
C THR A 159 10.79 9.02 3.92
N GLN A 160 10.74 10.26 4.45
CA GLN A 160 11.89 10.92 5.08
C GLN A 160 12.37 10.19 6.35
N GLU A 161 11.43 9.74 7.19
CA GLU A 161 11.74 8.89 8.33
C GLU A 161 12.06 7.48 7.86
N SER A 162 12.99 6.82 8.56
CA SER A 162 13.25 5.40 8.28
C SER A 162 12.03 4.53 8.64
N PRO A 163 11.89 3.34 8.04
CA PRO A 163 10.84 2.38 8.42
C PRO A 163 10.77 2.12 9.93
N GLN A 164 11.91 2.06 10.59
CA GLN A 164 12.00 1.86 12.05
C GLN A 164 11.47 3.06 12.82
N GLN A 165 11.79 4.28 12.39
CA GLN A 165 11.29 5.51 13.03
C GLN A 165 9.77 5.63 12.86
N LEU A 166 9.25 5.41 11.64
CA LEU A 166 7.81 5.46 11.40
C LEU A 166 7.07 4.35 12.17
N THR A 167 7.61 3.13 12.19
CA THR A 167 7.07 2.03 12.98
C THR A 167 6.96 2.40 14.46
N LYS A 168 7.98 3.04 15.01
CA LYS A 168 7.95 3.51 16.40
C LYS A 168 6.81 4.52 16.61
N ILE A 169 6.68 5.51 15.74
CA ILE A 169 5.61 6.53 15.81
C ILE A 169 4.23 5.84 15.77
N ILE A 170 4.03 4.87 14.88
CA ILE A 170 2.79 4.10 14.78
C ILE A 170 2.52 3.33 16.08
N LEU A 171 3.50 2.58 16.57
CA LEU A 171 3.34 1.76 17.79
C LEU A 171 3.12 2.59 19.04
N ASP A 172 3.66 3.81 19.13
CA ASP A 172 3.47 4.72 20.24
C ASP A 172 2.15 5.52 20.16
N SER A 173 1.40 5.38 19.04
CA SER A 173 0.11 6.04 18.87
C SER A 173 -0.97 5.43 19.78
N PRO A 174 -1.91 6.25 20.29
CA PRO A 174 -2.99 5.77 21.15
C PRO A 174 -3.79 4.63 20.50
N GLY A 175 -4.10 3.61 21.27
CA GLY A 175 -4.93 2.49 20.81
C GLY A 175 -4.17 1.41 20.05
N MET A 176 -2.82 1.44 20.00
CA MET A 176 -2.01 0.40 19.34
C MET A 176 -1.69 -0.82 20.22
N GLU A 177 -2.13 -0.83 21.48
CA GLU A 177 -1.85 -1.92 22.44
C GLU A 177 -2.43 -3.28 21.97
N TRP A 178 -3.56 -3.29 21.27
CA TRP A 178 -4.15 -4.52 20.72
C TRP A 178 -3.27 -5.17 19.64
N PHE A 179 -2.45 -4.37 18.96
CA PHE A 179 -1.57 -4.85 17.90
C PHE A 179 -0.24 -5.37 18.47
N LYS A 180 0.18 -4.87 19.61
CA LYS A 180 1.46 -5.25 20.25
C LYS A 180 1.44 -6.68 20.85
N GLY A 181 0.29 -7.30 21.05
CA GLY A 181 0.13 -8.64 21.56
C GLY A 181 -0.43 -8.70 22.97
#